data_34cca76bc42a0f4cabd8221b26b1f8e6
#
_entry.id   34cca76bc42a0f4cabd8221b26b1f8e6
#
_cell.length_a   1.000
_cell.length_b   1.000
_cell.length_c   1.000
_cell.angle_alpha   90.00
_cell.angle_beta   90.00
_cell.angle_gamma   90.00
#
_symmetry.space_group_name_H-M   'P 1'
#
loop_
_entity.id
_entity.type
_entity.pdbx_description
1 polymer ?
#
loop_
_entity_poly.entity_id
_entity_poly.type
_entity_poly.pdbx_seq_one_letter_code
_entity_poly.pdbx_strand_id
1 'polypeptide(L)'
;MYPWRSSRTAVAQEQREAVGMIEVILNDRLGKKVRVKCNEDDTIGDLKKLVAAQVGTRPEKIKIQKWYTVYKDHITLEDYEIHDGMGLELYYN
;
A
#
# COMPACT_ATOMS: atom_id res chain seq x y z
N MET A 1 25.51 -21.67 0.04
CA MET A 1 24.80 -21.19 -0.07
C MET A 1 23.99 -21.00 -0.34
N TYR A 2 23.74 -20.93 -0.19
CA TYR A 2 22.70 -20.76 -0.31
C TYR A 2 22.46 -20.73 -1.11
N PRO A 3 22.68 -21.34 -1.59
CA PRO A 3 22.35 -20.95 -2.28
C PRO A 3 21.60 -20.21 -2.32
N TRP A 4 21.41 -19.85 -2.36
CA TRP A 4 20.54 -19.11 -2.38
C TRP A 4 20.72 -17.99 -2.59
N ARG A 5 21.41 -17.47 -3.19
CA ARG A 5 21.26 -16.30 -3.49
C ARG A 5 19.95 -15.72 -3.26
N SER A 6 18.97 -16.40 -3.41
CA SER A 6 17.61 -16.03 -3.06
C SER A 6 17.48 -15.81 -1.58
N SER A 7 18.26 -16.48 -0.77
CA SER A 7 18.21 -16.27 0.66
C SER A 7 18.66 -14.84 1.01
N ARG A 8 19.63 -14.31 0.28
CA ARG A 8 20.06 -12.95 0.53
C ARG A 8 18.93 -11.95 0.22
N THR A 9 18.21 -12.18 -0.87
CA THR A 9 17.11 -11.33 -1.25
C THR A 9 16.00 -11.39 -0.19
N ALA A 10 15.73 -12.57 0.34
CA ALA A 10 14.71 -12.75 1.36
C ALA A 10 15.07 -11.99 2.64
N VAL A 11 16.34 -12.02 3.03
CA VAL A 11 16.77 -11.29 4.23
C VAL A 11 16.60 -9.79 4.03
N ALA A 12 16.97 -9.28 2.86
CA ALA A 12 16.81 -7.86 2.59
C ALA A 12 15.33 -7.45 2.63
N GLN A 13 14.47 -8.31 2.10
CA GLN A 13 13.04 -8.07 2.11
C GLN A 13 12.51 -8.01 3.54
N GLU A 14 12.93 -8.94 4.37
CA GLU A 14 12.51 -8.97 5.76
C GLU A 14 12.95 -7.72 6.50
N GLN A 15 14.17 -7.26 6.24
CA GLN A 15 14.67 -6.06 6.89
C GLN A 15 13.88 -4.83 6.48
N ARG A 16 13.51 -4.72 5.20
CA ARG A 16 12.68 -3.61 4.75
C ARG A 16 11.33 -3.62 5.45
N GLU A 17 10.72 -4.79 5.55
CA GLU A 17 9.41 -4.89 6.21
C GLU A 17 9.51 -4.52 7.68
N ALA A 18 10.58 -4.93 8.35
CA ALA A 18 10.74 -4.62 9.75
C ALA A 18 10.96 -3.14 10.01
N VAL A 19 11.61 -2.43 9.07
CA VAL A 19 11.99 -1.03 9.27
C VAL A 19 10.93 -0.07 8.75
N GLY A 20 10.40 -0.33 7.56
CA GLY A 20 9.50 0.62 6.90
C GLY A 20 8.07 0.14 6.73
N MET A 21 7.72 -1.00 7.33
CA MET A 21 6.39 -1.58 7.14
C MET A 21 5.33 -0.84 7.92
N ILE A 22 4.26 -0.51 7.22
CA ILE A 22 3.10 0.14 7.84
C ILE A 22 1.84 -0.56 7.38
N GLU A 23 0.77 -0.39 8.14
CA GLU A 23 -0.55 -0.89 7.76
C GLU A 23 -1.45 0.31 7.51
N VAL A 24 -2.08 0.35 6.34
CA VAL A 24 -3.06 1.38 6.03
C VAL A 24 -4.43 0.73 5.97
N ILE A 25 -5.43 1.51 6.33
CA ILE A 25 -6.82 1.06 6.38
C ILE A 25 -7.60 1.85 5.33
N LEU A 26 -8.16 1.13 4.35
CA LEU A 26 -8.91 1.78 3.29
C LEU A 26 -10.40 1.51 3.51
N ASN A 27 -11.19 2.57 3.51
CA ASN A 27 -12.62 2.51 3.77
C ASN A 27 -13.36 2.84 2.48
N ASP A 28 -14.23 1.92 2.03
CA ASP A 28 -15.04 2.18 0.85
C ASP A 28 -16.36 2.85 1.26
N ARG A 29 -17.18 3.16 0.26
CA ARG A 29 -18.42 3.89 0.50
C ARG A 29 -19.49 3.05 1.22
N LEU A 30 -19.32 1.74 1.19
CA LEU A 30 -20.26 0.83 1.85
C LEU A 30 -19.86 0.51 3.27
N GLY A 31 -18.80 1.14 3.77
CA GLY A 31 -18.33 0.91 5.12
C GLY A 31 -17.40 -0.28 5.26
N LYS A 32 -17.02 -0.89 4.16
CA LYS A 32 -16.10 -2.01 4.19
C LYS A 32 -14.67 -1.50 4.37
N LYS A 33 -13.92 -2.15 5.22
CA LYS A 33 -12.53 -1.77 5.49
C LYS A 33 -11.59 -2.81 4.94
N VAL A 34 -10.54 -2.34 4.27
CA VAL A 34 -9.48 -3.20 3.75
C VAL A 34 -8.19 -2.79 4.43
N ARG A 35 -7.51 -3.75 5.05
CA ARG A 35 -6.24 -3.48 5.71
C ARG A 35 -5.12 -4.00 4.82
N VAL A 36 -4.16 -3.15 4.53
CA VAL A 36 -3.07 -3.48 3.61
C VAL A 36 -1.75 -3.15 4.28
N LYS A 37 -0.86 -4.12 4.29
CA LYS A 37 0.51 -3.91 4.77
C LYS A 37 1.40 -3.55 3.60
N CYS A 38 2.18 -2.51 3.77
CA CYS A 38 3.04 -2.00 2.71
C CYS A 38 4.22 -1.26 3.35
N ASN A 39 5.11 -0.77 2.52
CA ASN A 39 6.24 0.02 2.99
C ASN A 39 5.97 1.49 2.75
N GLU A 40 6.47 2.34 3.63
CA GLU A 40 6.22 3.77 3.51
C GLU A 40 6.92 4.39 2.29
N ASP A 41 7.92 3.71 1.73
CA ASP A 41 8.55 4.17 0.49
C ASP A 41 7.86 3.63 -0.76
N ASP A 42 6.80 2.86 -0.62
CA ASP A 42 5.99 2.45 -1.76
C ASP A 42 5.20 3.65 -2.29
N THR A 43 4.91 3.62 -3.59
CA THR A 43 4.09 4.66 -4.19
C THR A 43 2.61 4.34 -4.02
N ILE A 44 1.77 5.35 -4.28
CA ILE A 44 0.32 5.13 -4.29
C ILE A 44 -0.05 4.08 -5.34
N GLY A 45 0.64 4.08 -6.48
CA GLY A 45 0.41 3.05 -7.51
C GLY A 45 0.68 1.65 -6.99
N ASP A 46 1.74 1.49 -6.20
CA ASP A 46 2.04 0.20 -5.57
C ASP A 46 0.96 -0.19 -4.57
N LEU A 47 0.49 0.77 -3.78
CA LEU A 47 -0.59 0.53 -2.83
C LEU A 47 -1.87 0.08 -3.55
N LYS A 48 -2.19 0.72 -4.68
CA LYS A 48 -3.35 0.33 -5.47
C LYS A 48 -3.26 -1.10 -5.94
N LYS A 49 -2.06 -1.55 -6.31
CA LYS A 49 -1.86 -2.93 -6.74
C LYS A 49 -2.15 -3.91 -5.61
N LEU A 50 -1.70 -3.59 -4.41
CA LEU A 50 -1.94 -4.43 -3.24
C LEU A 50 -3.42 -4.48 -2.89
N VAL A 51 -4.08 -3.33 -2.90
CA VAL A 51 -5.52 -3.24 -2.61
C VAL A 51 -6.31 -4.02 -3.66
N ALA A 52 -5.97 -3.81 -4.93
CA ALA A 52 -6.68 -4.46 -6.03
C ALA A 52 -6.60 -5.99 -5.91
N ALA A 53 -5.43 -6.49 -5.52
CA ALA A 53 -5.26 -7.93 -5.35
C ALA A 53 -6.14 -8.47 -4.22
N GLN A 54 -6.31 -7.69 -3.15
CA GLN A 54 -7.12 -8.12 -2.02
C GLN A 54 -8.61 -8.07 -2.29
N VAL A 55 -9.07 -7.06 -3.03
CA VAL A 55 -10.50 -6.89 -3.27
C VAL A 55 -10.97 -7.52 -4.59
N GLY A 56 -10.04 -7.99 -5.42
CA GLY A 56 -10.41 -8.67 -6.66
C GLY A 56 -10.71 -7.74 -7.82
N THR A 57 -10.00 -6.63 -7.91
CA THR A 57 -10.19 -5.68 -9.00
C THR A 57 -8.84 -5.32 -9.60
N ARG A 58 -8.81 -4.37 -10.52
CA ARG A 58 -7.59 -3.90 -11.14
C ARG A 58 -7.17 -2.55 -10.56
N PRO A 59 -5.86 -2.28 -10.48
CA PRO A 59 -5.39 -1.02 -9.89
C PRO A 59 -5.96 0.22 -10.56
N GLU A 60 -6.13 0.19 -11.88
CA GLU A 60 -6.63 1.36 -12.61
C GLU A 60 -8.11 1.65 -12.33
N LYS A 61 -8.80 0.74 -11.65
CA LYS A 61 -10.19 0.94 -11.26
C LYS A 61 -10.34 1.55 -9.89
N ILE A 62 -9.23 1.84 -9.24
CA ILE A 62 -9.22 2.31 -7.84
C ILE A 62 -8.74 3.75 -7.79
N LYS A 63 -9.38 4.52 -6.93
CA LYS A 63 -8.95 5.88 -6.58
C LYS A 63 -8.82 5.95 -5.07
N ILE A 64 -7.69 6.46 -4.59
CA ILE A 64 -7.42 6.61 -3.17
C ILE A 64 -7.33 8.10 -2.87
N GLN A 65 -8.04 8.54 -1.84
CA GLN A 65 -8.01 9.95 -1.46
C GLN A 65 -8.20 10.12 0.03
N LYS A 66 -7.93 11.33 0.51
CA LYS A 66 -8.22 11.72 1.88
C LYS A 66 -8.36 13.23 1.93
N TRP A 67 -9.39 13.72 2.64
CA TRP A 67 -9.62 15.15 2.83
C TRP A 67 -9.67 15.91 1.51
N TYR A 68 -10.38 15.36 0.53
CA TYR A 68 -10.53 15.95 -0.81
C TYR A 68 -9.28 15.91 -1.67
N THR A 69 -8.19 15.32 -1.18
CA THR A 69 -6.97 15.17 -1.95
C THR A 69 -6.95 13.78 -2.59
N VAL A 70 -6.99 13.75 -3.93
CA VAL A 70 -6.85 12.50 -4.68
C VAL A 70 -5.36 12.23 -4.81
N TYR A 71 -4.91 11.10 -4.30
CA TYR A 71 -3.49 10.77 -4.28
C TYR A 71 -3.03 10.32 -5.65
N LYS A 72 -1.89 10.85 -6.07
CA LYS A 72 -1.30 10.54 -7.38
C LYS A 72 -0.43 9.30 -7.29
N ASP A 73 -0.49 8.48 -8.35
CA ASP A 73 0.15 7.16 -8.35
C ASP A 73 1.66 7.20 -8.15
N HIS A 74 2.33 8.22 -8.65
CA HIS A 74 3.80 8.28 -8.62
C HIS A 74 4.39 8.83 -7.33
N ILE A 75 3.55 9.31 -6.42
CA ILE A 75 4.01 9.88 -5.15
C ILE A 75 4.07 8.76 -4.11
N THR A 76 5.08 8.79 -3.24
CA THR A 76 5.23 7.76 -2.20
C THR A 76 4.28 8.03 -1.04
N LEU A 77 4.02 6.97 -0.27
CA LEU A 77 3.22 7.11 0.94
C LEU A 77 3.87 8.07 1.92
N GLU A 78 5.19 7.98 2.04
CA GLU A 78 5.95 8.85 2.92
C GLU A 78 5.80 10.32 2.53
N ASP A 79 5.81 10.62 1.23
CA ASP A 79 5.66 11.99 0.74
C ASP A 79 4.28 12.55 1.06
N TYR A 80 3.27 11.71 1.10
CA TYR A 80 1.92 12.13 1.49
C TYR A 80 1.72 12.05 3.01
N GLU A 81 2.78 11.73 3.76
CA GLU A 81 2.73 11.61 5.22
C GLU A 81 1.73 10.54 5.67
N ILE A 82 1.61 9.50 4.88
CA ILE A 82 0.78 8.35 5.25
C ILE A 82 1.60 7.47 6.17
N HIS A 83 1.05 7.21 7.34
CA HIS A 83 1.77 6.45 8.37
C HIS A 83 0.92 5.28 8.87
N ASP A 84 1.54 4.46 9.70
CA ASP A 84 0.92 3.25 10.22
C ASP A 84 -0.42 3.57 10.91
N GLY A 85 -1.42 2.77 10.59
CA GLY A 85 -2.73 2.91 11.19
C GLY A 85 -3.62 3.97 10.55
N MET A 86 -3.12 4.68 9.55
CA MET A 86 -3.88 5.77 8.94
C MET A 86 -5.01 5.24 8.07
N GLY A 87 -6.17 5.89 8.17
CA GLY A 87 -7.32 5.55 7.35
C GLY A 87 -7.39 6.40 6.09
N LEU A 88 -7.65 5.75 4.97
CA LEU A 88 -7.78 6.41 3.67
C LEU A 88 -9.12 6.04 3.07
N GLU A 89 -9.55 6.84 2.09
CA GLU A 89 -10.82 6.61 1.39
C GLU A 89 -10.57 5.86 0.10
N LEU A 90 -11.38 4.84 -0.15
CA LEU A 90 -11.27 3.99 -1.33
C LEU A 90 -12.50 4.16 -2.21
N TYR A 91 -12.27 4.50 -3.46
CA TYR A 91 -13.33 4.64 -4.46
C TYR A 91 -13.03 3.79 -5.67
N TYR A 92 -14.08 3.32 -6.33
CA TYR A 92 -13.96 2.54 -7.55
C TYR A 92 -14.45 3.37 -8.73
N ASN A 93 -13.75 3.28 -9.83
CA ASN A 93 -14.15 3.95 -11.07
C ASN A 93 -15.12 3.11 -11.87
#